data_e179f3e9ff62a93fe37943835c7d5a99
#
_entry.id   e179f3e9ff62a93fe37943835c7d5a99
#
_cell.length_a   1.000
_cell.length_b   1.000
_cell.length_c   1.000
_cell.angle_alpha   90.00
_cell.angle_beta   90.00
_cell.angle_gamma   90.00
#
_symmetry.space_group_name_H-M   'P 1'
#
loop_
_entity.id
_entity.type
_entity.pdbx_description
1 polymer ?
#
loop_
_entity_poly.entity_id
_entity_poly.type
_entity_poly.pdbx_seq_one_letter_code
_entity_poly.pdbx_strand_id
1 'polypeptide(L)'
;MGRIIKMISLFAGIGGFDLAADTLGWEILFQSEIDPFCLEVLKKHFPNIPKYGNINEINAKKYRGNVDVVAGGFPCQPLSNAGLQRGTEDPRFLWPPMYRVIRECRPTWVVAENVL
;
A
#
# COMPACT_ATOMS: atom_id res chain seq x y z
N MET A 1 -5.90 -23.52 -15.54
CA MET A 1 -6.04 -22.76 -14.32
C MET A 1 -4.92 -21.78 -14.15
N GLY A 2 -5.23 -20.52 -13.96
CA GLY A 2 -4.24 -19.53 -13.69
C GLY A 2 -3.78 -19.59 -12.24
N ARG A 3 -2.61 -19.06 -11.99
CA ARG A 3 -2.16 -18.90 -10.61
C ARG A 3 -2.88 -17.75 -9.94
N ILE A 4 -2.87 -17.74 -8.61
CA ILE A 4 -3.48 -16.69 -7.83
C ILE A 4 -2.61 -15.44 -7.90
N ILE A 5 -3.22 -14.30 -8.18
CA ILE A 5 -2.54 -13.01 -8.16
C ILE A 5 -2.29 -12.60 -6.71
N LYS A 6 -1.08 -12.17 -6.41
CA LYS A 6 -0.67 -11.78 -5.06
C LYS A 6 -0.43 -10.28 -4.99
N MET A 7 -1.06 -9.63 -4.02
CA MET A 7 -1.02 -8.17 -3.89
C MET A 7 -0.50 -7.74 -2.53
N ILE A 8 0.30 -6.67 -2.53
CA ILE A 8 0.66 -5.93 -1.33
C ILE A 8 -0.16 -4.64 -1.32
N SER A 9 -0.78 -4.34 -0.18
CA SER A 9 -1.62 -3.16 -0.02
C SER A 9 -0.92 -2.15 0.90
N LEU A 10 -0.53 -1.02 0.34
CA LEU A 10 0.13 0.06 1.09
C LEU A 10 -0.83 1.22 1.28
N PHE A 11 -0.73 1.90 2.41
CA PHE A 11 -1.65 2.99 2.75
C PHE A 11 -3.08 2.50 2.59
N ALA A 12 -3.37 1.36 3.20
CA ALA A 12 -4.58 0.59 2.89
C ALA A 12 -5.88 1.32 3.22
N GLY A 13 -5.84 2.27 4.14
CA GLY A 13 -7.05 2.97 4.55
C GLY A 13 -8.05 1.99 5.14
N ILE A 14 -9.28 2.08 4.69
CA ILE A 14 -10.31 1.15 5.13
C ILE A 14 -10.44 -0.07 4.20
N GLY A 15 -9.53 -0.21 3.24
CA GLY A 15 -9.43 -1.43 2.47
C GLY A 15 -10.14 -1.44 1.12
N GLY A 16 -10.20 -0.30 0.43
CA GLY A 16 -10.85 -0.24 -0.88
C GLY A 16 -10.21 -1.14 -1.92
N PHE A 17 -8.90 -1.02 -2.11
CA PHE A 17 -8.18 -1.91 -3.02
C PHE A 17 -8.25 -3.36 -2.54
N ASP A 18 -8.24 -3.55 -1.22
CA ASP A 18 -8.26 -4.87 -0.62
C ASP A 18 -9.58 -5.58 -0.87
N LEU A 19 -10.67 -4.85 -0.77
CA LEU A 19 -11.99 -5.43 -1.08
C LEU A 19 -12.07 -5.84 -2.55
N ALA A 20 -11.56 -5.00 -3.44
CA ALA A 20 -11.55 -5.33 -4.85
C ALA A 20 -10.72 -6.57 -5.11
N ALA A 21 -9.53 -6.66 -4.51
CA ALA A 21 -8.66 -7.82 -4.66
C ALA A 21 -9.33 -9.08 -4.14
N ASP A 22 -9.96 -9.00 -2.97
CA ASP A 22 -10.67 -10.12 -2.38
C ASP A 22 -11.80 -10.59 -3.29
N THR A 23 -12.56 -9.66 -3.85
CA THR A 23 -13.65 -9.97 -4.76
C THR A 23 -13.16 -10.68 -6.03
N LEU A 24 -11.93 -10.35 -6.48
CA LEU A 24 -11.33 -10.95 -7.65
C LEU A 24 -10.61 -12.28 -7.34
N GLY A 25 -10.60 -12.69 -6.08
CA GLY A 25 -9.92 -13.92 -5.69
C GLY A 25 -8.41 -13.80 -5.58
N TRP A 26 -7.90 -12.59 -5.46
CA TRP A 26 -6.46 -12.37 -5.27
C TRP A 26 -6.07 -12.64 -3.81
N GLU A 27 -4.82 -12.97 -3.61
CA GLU A 27 -4.27 -13.11 -2.26
C GLU A 27 -3.63 -11.80 -1.84
N ILE A 28 -4.04 -11.27 -0.68
CA ILE A 28 -3.42 -10.08 -0.11
C ILE A 28 -2.32 -10.55 0.83
N LEU A 29 -1.07 -10.23 0.51
CA LEU A 29 0.07 -10.70 1.28
C LEU A 29 0.19 -9.98 2.61
N PHE A 30 -0.01 -8.68 2.60
CA PHE A 30 -0.10 -7.87 3.83
C PHE A 30 -0.72 -6.51 3.52
N GLN A 31 -1.11 -5.83 4.58
CA GLN A 31 -1.65 -4.48 4.53
C GLN A 31 -0.79 -3.58 5.39
N SER A 32 -0.52 -2.36 4.93
CA SER A 32 0.21 -1.36 5.70
C SER A 32 -0.67 -0.14 5.90
N GLU A 33 -0.84 0.26 7.15
CA GLU A 33 -1.66 1.41 7.51
C GLU A 33 -1.29 1.87 8.91
N ILE A 34 -1.22 3.18 9.14
CA ILE A 34 -0.85 3.71 10.46
C ILE A 34 -2.04 4.33 11.22
N ASP A 35 -3.11 4.66 10.54
CA ASP A 35 -4.27 5.29 11.19
C ASP A 35 -5.01 4.27 12.06
N PRO A 36 -5.16 4.53 13.38
CA PRO A 36 -5.79 3.57 14.27
C PRO A 36 -7.23 3.21 13.88
N PHE A 37 -8.00 4.19 13.42
CA PHE A 37 -9.37 3.92 12.99
C PHE A 37 -9.39 2.99 11.78
N CYS A 38 -8.54 3.28 10.79
CA CYS A 38 -8.46 2.46 9.60
C CYS A 38 -8.00 1.04 9.95
N LEU A 39 -7.03 0.91 10.86
CA LEU A 39 -6.58 -0.41 11.30
C LEU A 39 -7.69 -1.22 11.94
N GLU A 40 -8.56 -0.57 12.72
CA GLU A 40 -9.70 -1.28 13.31
C GLU A 40 -10.65 -1.79 12.24
N VAL A 41 -10.90 -0.99 11.21
CA VAL A 41 -11.75 -1.41 10.10
C VAL A 41 -11.11 -2.57 9.34
N LEU A 42 -9.82 -2.48 9.08
CA LEU A 42 -9.09 -3.56 8.39
C LEU A 42 -9.10 -4.86 9.20
N LYS A 43 -8.92 -4.77 10.51
CA LYS A 43 -8.96 -5.95 11.36
C LYS A 43 -10.32 -6.62 11.35
N LYS A 44 -11.38 -5.81 11.28
CA LYS A 44 -12.73 -6.33 11.25
C LYS A 44 -13.04 -7.08 9.96
N HIS A 45 -12.61 -6.51 8.82
CA HIS A 45 -12.98 -7.06 7.52
C HIS A 45 -11.92 -8.03 6.96
N PHE A 46 -10.67 -7.90 7.39
CA PHE A 46 -9.56 -8.73 6.91
C PHE A 46 -8.75 -9.27 8.09
N PRO A 47 -9.38 -10.04 9.00
CA PRO A 47 -8.73 -10.42 10.25
C PRO A 47 -7.52 -11.33 10.09
N ASN A 48 -7.44 -12.06 8.98
CA ASN A 48 -6.38 -13.05 8.78
C ASN A 48 -5.21 -12.53 7.96
N ILE A 49 -5.25 -11.27 7.53
CA ILE A 49 -4.19 -10.70 6.72
C ILE A 49 -3.20 -9.97 7.63
N PRO A 50 -1.89 -10.24 7.49
CA PRO A 50 -0.88 -9.55 8.30
C PRO A 50 -0.93 -8.04 8.09
N LYS A 51 -0.69 -7.29 9.15
CA LYS A 51 -0.73 -5.84 9.10
C LYS A 51 0.57 -5.26 9.63
N TYR A 52 1.10 -4.27 8.90
CA TYR A 52 2.24 -3.49 9.31
C TYR A 52 1.79 -2.04 9.52
N GLY A 53 2.36 -1.38 10.48
CA GLY A 53 2.05 0.02 10.74
C GLY A 53 2.82 0.93 9.78
N ASN A 54 4.05 1.27 10.15
CA ASN A 54 4.84 2.23 9.40
C ASN A 54 5.49 1.57 8.18
N ILE A 55 5.24 2.13 7.00
CA ILE A 55 5.81 1.63 5.76
C ILE A 55 7.34 1.60 5.79
N ASN A 56 7.96 2.50 6.55
CA ASN A 56 9.43 2.56 6.64
C ASN A 56 10.01 1.36 7.39
N GLU A 57 9.20 0.63 8.11
CA GLU A 57 9.65 -0.55 8.85
C GLU A 57 9.51 -1.85 8.06
N ILE A 58 9.00 -1.77 6.84
CA ILE A 58 8.74 -2.96 6.03
C ILE A 58 10.01 -3.32 5.23
N ASN A 59 10.43 -4.59 5.36
CA ASN A 59 11.45 -5.15 4.50
C ASN A 59 10.75 -5.93 3.39
N ALA A 60 10.65 -5.31 2.23
CA ALA A 60 9.90 -5.91 1.12
C ALA A 60 10.75 -6.86 0.27
N LYS A 61 12.05 -6.92 0.52
CA LYS A 61 12.93 -7.81 -0.25
C LYS A 61 12.53 -9.27 -0.14
N LYS A 62 12.00 -9.67 1.00
CA LYS A 62 11.59 -11.06 1.21
C LYS A 62 10.41 -11.48 0.35
N TYR A 63 9.70 -10.51 -0.22
CA TYR A 63 8.57 -10.79 -1.12
C TYR A 63 8.97 -10.80 -2.58
N ARG A 64 10.24 -10.48 -2.91
CA ARG A 64 10.70 -10.44 -4.27
C ARG A 64 10.48 -11.79 -4.97
N GLY A 65 9.88 -11.74 -6.16
CA GLY A 65 9.55 -12.95 -6.90
C GLY A 65 8.24 -13.59 -6.48
N ASN A 66 7.57 -13.03 -5.48
CA ASN A 66 6.33 -13.61 -4.95
C ASN A 66 5.23 -12.58 -4.81
N VAL A 67 5.30 -11.49 -5.56
CA VAL A 67 4.26 -10.46 -5.57
C VAL A 67 4.00 -10.01 -6.98
N ASP A 68 2.72 -9.89 -7.32
CA ASP A 68 2.31 -9.47 -8.66
C ASP A 68 1.92 -8.01 -8.70
N VAL A 69 1.25 -7.52 -7.66
CA VAL A 69 0.68 -6.17 -7.63
C VAL A 69 1.05 -5.49 -6.32
N VAL A 70 1.55 -4.26 -6.42
CA VAL A 70 1.63 -3.37 -5.26
C VAL A 70 0.61 -2.27 -5.50
N ALA A 71 -0.36 -2.15 -4.61
CA ALA A 71 -1.39 -1.13 -4.69
C ALA A 71 -1.27 -0.18 -3.51
N GLY A 72 -1.55 1.09 -3.74
CA GLY A 72 -1.54 2.05 -2.65
C GLY A 72 -2.07 3.40 -3.04
N GLY A 73 -2.82 4.01 -2.12
CA GLY A 73 -3.28 5.38 -2.26
C GLY A 73 -2.49 6.28 -1.32
N PHE A 74 -1.26 6.57 -1.68
CA PHE A 74 -0.40 7.34 -0.78
C PHE A 74 -0.92 8.78 -0.61
N PRO A 75 -0.80 9.32 0.62
CA PRO A 75 -1.19 10.71 0.85
C PRO A 75 -0.30 11.65 0.06
N CYS A 76 -0.90 12.66 -0.56
CA CYS A 76 -0.14 13.65 -1.30
C CYS A 76 -0.46 15.07 -0.84
N GLN A 77 -0.71 15.24 0.45
CA GLN A 77 -1.03 16.55 1.00
C GLN A 77 -0.02 17.63 0.63
N PRO A 78 1.29 17.35 0.64
CA PRO A 78 2.25 18.37 0.22
C PRO A 78 2.05 18.80 -1.22
N LEU A 79 1.60 17.90 -2.08
CA LEU A 79 1.38 18.23 -3.48
C LEU A 79 0.02 18.87 -3.72
N SER A 80 -0.97 18.54 -2.90
CA SER A 80 -2.31 19.08 -3.04
C SER A 80 -2.49 20.41 -2.34
N ASN A 81 -1.56 20.82 -1.50
CA ASN A 81 -1.59 22.10 -0.81
C ASN A 81 -0.76 23.11 -1.57
N ALA A 82 -1.42 23.99 -2.30
CA ALA A 82 -0.77 24.92 -3.21
C ALA A 82 0.27 25.80 -2.54
N GLY A 83 0.12 26.06 -1.25
CA GLY A 83 1.05 26.94 -0.55
C GLY A 83 2.38 26.28 -0.20
N LEU A 84 2.48 24.98 -0.34
CA LEU A 84 3.69 24.29 0.13
C LEU A 84 4.69 24.03 -0.97
N GLN A 85 4.35 23.68 -2.11
CA GLN A 85 5.25 23.55 -3.27
C GLN A 85 6.58 22.82 -2.96
N ARG A 86 6.60 22.00 -1.94
CA ARG A 86 7.85 21.35 -1.50
C ARG A 86 8.01 19.96 -2.07
N GLY A 87 6.92 19.34 -2.45
CA GLY A 87 6.96 18.02 -3.06
C GLY A 87 7.72 17.01 -2.20
N THR A 88 8.80 16.48 -2.74
CA THR A 88 9.58 15.44 -2.08
C THR A 88 10.33 15.92 -0.83
N GLU A 89 10.47 17.22 -0.64
CA GLU A 89 11.15 17.75 0.53
C GLU A 89 10.26 17.77 1.76
N ASP A 90 8.94 17.70 1.58
CA ASP A 90 8.02 17.70 2.70
C ASP A 90 8.04 16.34 3.40
N PRO A 91 8.22 16.30 4.74
CA PRO A 91 8.26 15.03 5.45
C PRO A 91 6.98 14.20 5.36
N ARG A 92 5.87 14.81 4.90
CA ARG A 92 4.63 14.07 4.71
C ARG A 92 4.52 13.44 3.33
N PHE A 93 5.49 13.69 2.44
CA PHE A 93 5.48 13.10 1.11
C PHE A 93 5.86 11.63 1.22
N LEU A 94 4.96 10.75 0.81
CA LEU A 94 5.12 9.31 1.04
C LEU A 94 5.39 8.48 -0.21
N TRP A 95 5.54 9.13 -1.38
CA TRP A 95 5.93 8.41 -2.58
C TRP A 95 7.30 7.73 -2.47
N PRO A 96 8.36 8.37 -1.93
CA PRO A 96 9.65 7.70 -1.81
C PRO A 96 9.60 6.40 -1.00
N PRO A 97 8.89 6.32 0.16
CA PRO A 97 8.75 5.03 0.85
C PRO A 97 8.02 3.98 0.02
N MET A 98 6.98 4.36 -0.70
CA MET A 98 6.26 3.43 -1.57
C MET A 98 7.18 2.95 -2.71
N TYR A 99 7.92 3.87 -3.31
CA TYR A 99 8.87 3.53 -4.37
C TYR A 99 9.93 2.54 -3.85
N ARG A 100 10.39 2.72 -2.62
CA ARG A 100 11.35 1.80 -2.03
C ARG A 100 10.79 0.39 -1.94
N VAL A 101 9.55 0.25 -1.47
CA VAL A 101 8.89 -1.06 -1.39
C VAL A 101 8.80 -1.69 -2.78
N ILE A 102 8.38 -0.91 -3.77
CA ILE A 102 8.29 -1.38 -5.15
C ILE A 102 9.64 -1.87 -5.65
N ARG A 103 10.69 -1.09 -5.41
CA ARG A 103 12.03 -1.45 -5.86
C ARG A 103 12.53 -2.71 -5.17
N GLU A 104 12.18 -2.90 -3.92
CA GLU A 104 12.62 -4.08 -3.16
C GLU A 104 11.91 -5.36 -3.60
N CYS A 105 10.60 -5.31 -3.81
CA CYS A 105 9.85 -6.52 -4.12
C CYS A 105 9.63 -6.77 -5.61
N ARG A 106 9.81 -5.76 -6.44
CA ARG A 106 9.72 -5.86 -7.91
C ARG A 106 8.44 -6.54 -8.40
N PRO A 107 7.29 -5.91 -8.16
CA PRO A 107 6.02 -6.46 -8.65
C PRO A 107 5.92 -6.32 -10.17
N THR A 108 5.00 -7.07 -10.77
CA THR A 108 4.70 -6.91 -12.18
C THR A 108 3.89 -5.63 -12.44
N TRP A 109 3.00 -5.27 -11.52
CA TRP A 109 2.09 -4.14 -11.66
C TRP A 109 2.11 -3.26 -10.43
N VAL A 110 1.96 -1.98 -10.65
CA VAL A 110 1.78 -1.01 -9.57
C VAL A 110 0.50 -0.24 -9.84
N VAL A 111 -0.38 -0.18 -8.84
CA VAL A 111 -1.59 0.62 -8.89
C VAL A 111 -1.45 1.69 -7.84
N ALA A 112 -1.24 2.92 -8.26
CA ALA A 112 -1.03 4.03 -7.34
C ALA A 112 -2.10 5.09 -7.57
N GLU A 113 -2.63 5.60 -6.47
CA GLU A 113 -3.61 6.68 -6.51
C GLU A 113 -3.16 7.76 -5.57
N ASN A 114 -3.34 9.00 -5.97
CA ASN A 114 -3.15 10.09 -5.03
C ASN A 114 -4.18 11.19 -5.29
N VAL A 115 -4.32 12.08 -4.31
CA VAL A 115 -5.28 13.17 -4.35
C VAL A 115 -4.55 14.45 -4.74
N LEU A 116 -5.09 15.18 -5.68
CA LEU A 116 -4.53 16.45 -6.12
C LEU A 116 -5.09 17.63 -5.32
#